data_6955a5fe5687986c377b26f30978fbf3
#
_entry.id   6955a5fe5687986c377b26f30978fbf3
#
_cell.length_a   1.000
_cell.length_b   1.000
_cell.length_c   1.000
_cell.angle_alpha   90.00
_cell.angle_beta   90.00
_cell.angle_gamma   90.00
#
_symmetry.space_group_name_H-M   'P 1'
#
loop_
_entity.id
_entity.type
_entity.pdbx_description
1 polymer ?
#
loop_
_entity_poly.entity_id
_entity_poly.type
_entity_poly.pdbx_seq_one_letter_code
_entity_poly.pdbx_strand_id
1 'polypeptide(L)'
;MLTTNDYSDKDRYSRNKNFFEWIDKSNNVDPQIYQDRIVSSRVAVVGLGGVGANVAEQLVRVGVKNLILVDFDDVDSSNISRQSTYFEADIGKPKNTVCAQYLKKINSEVNIELISNNIKDQKDVDDIYNKKPSLVINCADKPLGIDIWFDKASTKYNVPVVFGSYASTTINTIAKVPDQTVNISDFLDQNAISPDTLIDCSFPAAVIAPATFMVAGMVSYYAVMILTRLRKIDKAVQIDMDGWDLLKYDISRK
;
A
#
# COMPACT_ATOMS: atom_id res chain seq x y z
N MET A 1 35.86 4.88 2.67
CA MET A 1 35.51 5.25 1.28
C MET A 1 34.45 4.27 0.83
N LEU A 2 33.22 4.71 0.66
CA LEU A 2 32.17 3.88 0.06
C LEU A 2 32.56 3.69 -1.41
N THR A 3 32.89 2.48 -1.79
CA THR A 3 32.97 2.11 -3.20
C THR A 3 31.55 2.20 -3.73
N THR A 4 31.24 3.27 -4.47
CA THR A 4 30.00 3.33 -5.24
C THR A 4 30.03 2.14 -6.19
N ASN A 5 29.24 1.11 -5.91
CA ASN A 5 28.97 0.09 -6.90
C ASN A 5 28.36 0.79 -8.11
N ASP A 6 29.10 0.82 -9.20
CA ASP A 6 28.70 1.50 -10.42
C ASP A 6 27.64 0.61 -11.12
N TYR A 7 26.41 0.65 -10.55
CA TYR A 7 25.28 0.00 -11.19
C TYR A 7 25.07 0.67 -12.55
N SER A 8 25.29 -0.08 -13.61
CA SER A 8 25.11 0.38 -14.99
C SER A 8 23.80 1.19 -15.12
N ASP A 9 23.86 2.36 -15.72
CA ASP A 9 22.67 3.20 -16.01
C ASP A 9 21.62 2.48 -16.88
N LYS A 10 21.97 1.31 -17.44
CA LYS A 10 21.05 0.44 -18.20
C LYS A 10 20.19 -0.47 -17.32
N ASP A 11 20.54 -0.64 -16.03
CA ASP A 11 19.70 -1.40 -15.10
C ASP A 11 18.53 -0.55 -14.62
N ARG A 12 17.32 -0.99 -14.93
CA ARG A 12 16.06 -0.32 -14.53
C ARG A 12 16.01 0.01 -13.04
N TYR A 13 16.58 -0.82 -12.19
CA TYR A 13 16.51 -0.72 -10.73
C TYR A 13 17.82 -0.23 -10.10
N SER A 14 18.73 0.33 -10.88
CA SER A 14 20.02 0.84 -10.37
C SER A 14 19.80 1.84 -9.22
N ARG A 15 18.84 2.75 -9.34
CA ARG A 15 18.54 3.76 -8.31
C ARG A 15 17.94 3.14 -7.04
N ASN A 16 17.15 2.09 -7.15
CA ASN A 16 16.65 1.34 -5.99
C ASN A 16 17.80 0.68 -5.23
N LYS A 17 18.72 0.04 -5.96
CA LYS A 17 19.88 -0.62 -5.35
C LYS A 17 20.78 0.38 -4.62
N ASN A 18 21.05 1.55 -5.23
CA ASN A 18 21.76 2.63 -4.56
C ASN A 18 21.04 3.11 -3.29
N PHE A 19 19.69 3.21 -3.33
CA PHE A 19 18.91 3.57 -2.16
C PHE A 19 19.02 2.51 -1.06
N PHE A 20 18.95 1.22 -1.39
CA PHE A 20 19.10 0.15 -0.40
C PHE A 20 20.49 0.12 0.23
N GLU A 21 21.54 0.30 -0.57
CA GLU A 21 22.92 0.42 -0.09
C GLU A 21 23.07 1.62 0.86
N TRP A 22 22.49 2.76 0.52
CA TRP A 22 22.54 3.96 1.34
C TRP A 22 21.89 3.80 2.71
N ILE A 23 20.75 3.11 2.78
CA ILE A 23 20.02 2.97 4.05
C ILE A 23 20.40 1.72 4.85
N ASP A 24 21.02 0.71 4.23
CA ASP A 24 21.54 -0.45 4.93
C ASP A 24 22.89 -0.14 5.58
N LYS A 25 22.81 0.32 6.83
CA LYS A 25 24.02 0.68 7.60
C LYS A 25 24.87 -0.53 7.98
N SER A 26 24.39 -1.75 7.82
CA SER A 26 25.16 -2.97 8.12
C SER A 26 26.21 -3.26 7.05
N ASN A 27 26.00 -2.80 5.82
CA ASN A 27 26.81 -3.06 4.62
C ASN A 27 27.16 -4.54 4.38
N ASN A 28 26.33 -5.45 4.96
CA ASN A 28 26.59 -6.90 4.91
C ASN A 28 25.74 -7.63 3.87
N VAL A 29 24.79 -6.92 3.23
CA VAL A 29 23.84 -7.50 2.28
C VAL A 29 23.99 -6.81 0.93
N ASP A 30 24.20 -7.63 -0.13
CA ASP A 30 24.19 -7.11 -1.50
C ASP A 30 22.82 -6.45 -1.79
N PRO A 31 22.78 -5.17 -2.22
CA PRO A 31 21.55 -4.47 -2.57
C PRO A 31 20.67 -5.19 -3.61
N GLN A 32 21.28 -6.04 -4.44
CA GLN A 32 20.56 -6.89 -5.39
C GLN A 32 19.60 -7.85 -4.69
N ILE A 33 19.95 -8.36 -3.50
CA ILE A 33 19.08 -9.26 -2.72
C ILE A 33 17.79 -8.56 -2.32
N TYR A 34 17.85 -7.26 -1.96
CA TYR A 34 16.65 -6.48 -1.66
C TYR A 34 15.76 -6.30 -2.89
N GLN A 35 16.38 -6.02 -4.05
CA GLN A 35 15.65 -5.90 -5.30
C GLN A 35 15.01 -7.23 -5.72
N ASP A 36 15.70 -8.34 -5.56
CA ASP A 36 15.19 -9.67 -5.89
C ASP A 36 13.97 -10.06 -5.02
N ARG A 37 13.98 -9.67 -3.73
CA ARG A 37 12.83 -9.86 -2.84
C ARG A 37 11.60 -9.09 -3.32
N ILE A 38 11.77 -7.86 -3.82
CA ILE A 38 10.68 -7.07 -4.40
C ILE A 38 10.18 -7.74 -5.69
N VAL A 39 11.07 -8.10 -6.60
CA VAL A 39 10.72 -8.69 -7.90
C VAL A 39 9.98 -10.03 -7.76
N SER A 40 10.39 -10.84 -6.78
CA SER A 40 9.76 -12.15 -6.51
C SER A 40 8.49 -12.07 -5.69
N SER A 41 8.18 -10.92 -5.11
CA SER A 41 7.00 -10.75 -4.28
C SER A 41 5.71 -10.79 -5.09
N ARG A 42 4.59 -11.18 -4.40
CA ARG A 42 3.23 -11.07 -4.91
C ARG A 42 2.43 -10.18 -3.97
N VAL A 43 1.94 -9.05 -4.47
CA VAL A 43 1.27 -8.04 -3.65
C VAL A 43 -0.20 -7.90 -4.06
N ALA A 44 -1.10 -8.00 -3.09
CA ALA A 44 -2.51 -7.67 -3.31
C ALA A 44 -2.73 -6.18 -2.95
N VAL A 45 -3.38 -5.45 -3.85
CA VAL A 45 -3.84 -4.07 -3.62
C VAL A 45 -5.36 -4.07 -3.68
N VAL A 46 -5.97 -3.71 -2.57
CA VAL A 46 -7.42 -3.71 -2.38
C VAL A 46 -7.93 -2.28 -2.31
N GLY A 47 -8.90 -1.96 -3.17
CA GLY A 47 -9.35 -0.60 -3.43
C GLY A 47 -8.37 0.15 -4.34
N LEU A 48 -8.78 0.41 -5.58
CA LEU A 48 -7.98 1.13 -6.58
C LEU A 48 -8.45 2.59 -6.74
N GLY A 49 -8.78 3.20 -5.62
CA GLY A 49 -9.12 4.61 -5.53
C GLY A 49 -7.88 5.52 -5.48
N GLY A 50 -8.00 6.70 -4.85
CA GLY A 50 -6.95 7.71 -4.78
C GLY A 50 -5.65 7.22 -4.15
N VAL A 51 -5.70 6.31 -3.17
CA VAL A 51 -4.50 5.74 -2.57
C VAL A 51 -4.04 4.50 -3.35
N GLY A 52 -4.91 3.49 -3.47
CA GLY A 52 -4.48 2.19 -3.98
C GLY A 52 -4.04 2.17 -5.44
N ALA A 53 -4.66 2.96 -6.32
CA ALA A 53 -4.20 3.09 -7.70
C ALA A 53 -2.78 3.69 -7.77
N ASN A 54 -2.52 4.73 -6.98
CA ASN A 54 -1.20 5.36 -6.88
C ASN A 54 -0.15 4.43 -6.23
N VAL A 55 -0.57 3.61 -5.24
CA VAL A 55 0.29 2.56 -4.64
C VAL A 55 0.64 1.49 -5.67
N ALA A 56 -0.33 0.99 -6.44
CA ALA A 56 -0.09 -0.02 -7.47
C ALA A 56 0.93 0.46 -8.51
N GLU A 57 0.83 1.73 -8.93
CA GLU A 57 1.81 2.36 -9.80
C GLU A 57 3.21 2.36 -9.17
N GLN A 58 3.35 2.84 -7.93
CA GLN A 58 4.64 2.91 -7.25
C GLN A 58 5.26 1.52 -7.04
N LEU A 59 4.46 0.51 -6.70
CA LEU A 59 4.92 -0.86 -6.55
C LEU A 59 5.50 -1.43 -7.86
N VAL A 60 4.85 -1.19 -9.00
CA VAL A 60 5.39 -1.61 -10.31
C VAL A 60 6.67 -0.87 -10.64
N ARG A 61 6.76 0.43 -10.32
CA ARG A 61 7.99 1.23 -10.55
C ARG A 61 9.16 0.75 -9.71
N VAL A 62 8.95 0.31 -8.47
CA VAL A 62 10.03 -0.25 -7.63
C VAL A 62 10.35 -1.71 -7.95
N GLY A 63 9.54 -2.38 -8.80
CA GLY A 63 9.88 -3.70 -9.35
C GLY A 63 8.98 -4.86 -8.92
N VAL A 64 7.85 -4.61 -8.26
CA VAL A 64 6.86 -5.68 -8.01
C VAL A 64 6.31 -6.16 -9.36
N LYS A 65 6.47 -7.46 -9.65
CA LYS A 65 6.03 -8.05 -10.92
C LYS A 65 4.72 -8.82 -10.81
N ASN A 66 4.32 -9.27 -9.63
CA ASN A 66 3.09 -10.05 -9.46
C ASN A 66 2.12 -9.29 -8.57
N LEU A 67 0.98 -8.89 -9.13
CA LEU A 67 -0.06 -8.12 -8.45
C LEU A 67 -1.40 -8.85 -8.48
N ILE A 68 -2.16 -8.67 -7.39
CA ILE A 68 -3.60 -8.97 -7.33
C ILE A 68 -4.28 -7.62 -7.14
N LEU A 69 -5.07 -7.18 -8.11
CA LEU A 69 -5.80 -5.93 -8.06
C LEU A 69 -7.27 -6.18 -7.77
N VAL A 70 -7.75 -5.64 -6.65
CA VAL A 70 -9.11 -5.85 -6.16
C VAL A 70 -9.87 -4.55 -6.16
N ASP A 71 -10.82 -4.41 -7.06
CA ASP A 71 -11.76 -3.28 -7.13
C ASP A 71 -12.96 -3.67 -7.97
N PHE A 72 -14.16 -3.23 -7.59
CA PHE A 72 -15.41 -3.52 -8.27
C PHE A 72 -16.04 -2.31 -8.97
N ASP A 73 -15.51 -1.11 -8.72
CA ASP A 73 -16.03 0.14 -9.25
C ASP A 73 -15.61 0.37 -10.71
N ASP A 74 -16.38 1.21 -11.38
CA ASP A 74 -16.00 1.84 -12.63
C ASP A 74 -15.32 3.20 -12.38
N VAL A 75 -14.57 3.66 -13.37
CA VAL A 75 -13.93 4.98 -13.36
C VAL A 75 -15.01 6.06 -13.49
N ASP A 76 -15.04 6.99 -12.55
CA ASP A 76 -15.92 8.17 -12.55
C ASP A 76 -15.11 9.44 -12.86
N SER A 77 -15.77 10.47 -13.39
CA SER A 77 -15.13 11.75 -13.71
C SER A 77 -14.45 12.40 -12.50
N SER A 78 -15.05 12.26 -11.31
CA SER A 78 -14.48 12.75 -10.05
C SER A 78 -13.17 12.07 -9.67
N ASN A 79 -12.89 10.88 -10.19
CA ASN A 79 -11.69 10.12 -9.91
C ASN A 79 -10.44 10.73 -10.58
N ILE A 80 -10.60 11.33 -11.74
CA ILE A 80 -9.51 11.89 -12.54
C ILE A 80 -8.69 12.92 -11.77
N SER A 81 -9.32 13.63 -10.83
CA SER A 81 -8.67 14.66 -10.03
C SER A 81 -7.57 14.15 -9.09
N ARG A 82 -7.53 12.80 -8.78
CA ARG A 82 -6.61 12.27 -7.74
C ARG A 82 -6.16 10.80 -7.92
N GLN A 83 -6.60 10.13 -8.97
CA GLN A 83 -6.29 8.72 -9.24
C GLN A 83 -5.45 8.65 -10.53
N SER A 84 -4.12 8.54 -10.40
CA SER A 84 -3.15 8.74 -11.49
C SER A 84 -3.25 7.76 -12.64
N THR A 85 -3.86 6.60 -12.41
CA THR A 85 -3.93 5.52 -13.42
C THR A 85 -5.10 5.64 -14.38
N TYR A 86 -5.98 6.64 -14.18
CA TYR A 86 -7.19 6.84 -14.98
C TYR A 86 -7.16 8.18 -15.73
N PHE A 87 -7.71 8.16 -16.93
CA PHE A 87 -7.84 9.31 -17.82
C PHE A 87 -9.31 9.53 -18.18
N GLU A 88 -9.65 10.71 -18.71
CA GLU A 88 -11.03 11.02 -19.14
C GLU A 88 -11.60 9.97 -20.12
N ALA A 89 -10.76 9.42 -21.00
CA ALA A 89 -11.13 8.36 -21.94
C ALA A 89 -11.47 7.02 -21.27
N ASP A 90 -11.25 6.89 -19.96
CA ASP A 90 -11.50 5.66 -19.20
C ASP A 90 -12.79 5.72 -18.39
N ILE A 91 -13.47 6.85 -18.36
CA ILE A 91 -14.75 7.01 -17.64
C ILE A 91 -15.75 5.94 -18.08
N GLY A 92 -16.35 5.26 -17.12
CA GLY A 92 -17.30 4.16 -17.32
C GLY A 92 -16.67 2.78 -17.55
N LYS A 93 -15.33 2.66 -17.52
CA LYS A 93 -14.63 1.36 -17.60
C LYS A 93 -14.28 0.85 -16.20
N PRO A 94 -14.19 -0.50 -16.00
CA PRO A 94 -13.79 -1.08 -14.71
C PRO A 94 -12.40 -0.62 -14.27
N LYS A 95 -12.29 -0.11 -13.03
CA LYS A 95 -11.04 0.43 -12.47
C LYS A 95 -9.90 -0.56 -12.51
N ASN A 96 -10.12 -1.79 -12.08
CA ASN A 96 -9.08 -2.82 -12.04
C ASN A 96 -8.52 -3.13 -13.44
N THR A 97 -9.37 -3.14 -14.46
CA THR A 97 -8.98 -3.39 -15.85
C THR A 97 -8.13 -2.24 -16.40
N VAL A 98 -8.59 -1.00 -16.20
CA VAL A 98 -7.86 0.20 -16.65
C VAL A 98 -6.53 0.32 -15.91
N CYS A 99 -6.52 0.15 -14.59
CA CYS A 99 -5.31 0.16 -13.79
C CYS A 99 -4.30 -0.89 -14.30
N ALA A 100 -4.73 -2.11 -14.54
CA ALA A 100 -3.84 -3.16 -15.08
C ALA A 100 -3.25 -2.79 -16.45
N GLN A 101 -4.03 -2.20 -17.34
CA GLN A 101 -3.54 -1.73 -18.64
C GLN A 101 -2.51 -0.61 -18.49
N TYR A 102 -2.73 0.31 -17.57
CA TYR A 102 -1.79 1.38 -17.24
C TYR A 102 -0.47 0.82 -16.68
N LEU A 103 -0.53 -0.08 -15.71
CA LEU A 103 0.64 -0.69 -15.10
C LEU A 103 1.50 -1.47 -16.11
N LYS A 104 0.88 -2.14 -17.07
CA LYS A 104 1.59 -2.82 -18.17
C LYS A 104 2.36 -1.87 -19.09
N LYS A 105 1.96 -0.60 -19.19
CA LYS A 105 2.75 0.42 -19.91
C LYS A 105 4.01 0.83 -19.14
N ILE A 106 4.00 0.75 -17.80
CA ILE A 106 5.18 0.99 -16.97
C ILE A 106 6.15 -0.18 -17.06
N ASN A 107 5.62 -1.40 -16.94
CA ASN A 107 6.40 -2.62 -17.05
C ASN A 107 5.56 -3.73 -17.74
N SER A 108 5.94 -4.10 -18.95
CA SER A 108 5.22 -5.11 -19.75
C SER A 108 5.29 -6.52 -19.15
N GLU A 109 6.27 -6.77 -18.26
CA GLU A 109 6.46 -8.08 -17.61
C GLU A 109 5.59 -8.30 -16.36
N VAL A 110 4.76 -7.32 -15.97
CA VAL A 110 3.90 -7.50 -14.80
C VAL A 110 2.81 -8.53 -15.07
N ASN A 111 2.67 -9.45 -14.14
CA ASN A 111 1.59 -10.42 -14.07
C ASN A 111 0.53 -9.91 -13.10
N ILE A 112 -0.69 -9.70 -13.60
CA ILE A 112 -1.77 -9.07 -12.84
C ILE A 112 -2.98 -9.99 -12.84
N GLU A 113 -3.41 -10.39 -11.66
CA GLU A 113 -4.68 -11.05 -11.42
C GLU A 113 -5.72 -10.02 -10.99
N LEU A 114 -6.91 -10.06 -11.60
CA LEU A 114 -8.00 -9.14 -11.31
C LEU A 114 -9.09 -9.81 -10.48
N ILE A 115 -9.56 -9.10 -9.45
CA ILE A 115 -10.73 -9.47 -8.67
C ILE A 115 -11.71 -8.31 -8.74
N SER A 116 -12.91 -8.56 -9.29
CA SER A 116 -13.96 -7.56 -9.47
C SER A 116 -15.10 -7.70 -8.45
N ASN A 117 -14.90 -8.50 -7.40
CA ASN A 117 -15.92 -8.71 -6.38
C ASN A 117 -15.89 -7.61 -5.34
N ASN A 118 -17.08 -7.15 -4.94
CA ASN A 118 -17.23 -6.31 -3.75
C ASN A 118 -16.94 -7.15 -2.49
N ILE A 119 -16.13 -6.64 -1.59
CA ILE A 119 -15.82 -7.27 -0.29
C ILE A 119 -16.98 -6.96 0.66
N LYS A 120 -17.65 -8.01 1.14
CA LYS A 120 -18.86 -7.90 1.97
C LYS A 120 -18.68 -8.48 3.36
N ASP A 121 -17.74 -9.40 3.52
CA ASP A 121 -17.50 -10.12 4.77
C ASP A 121 -16.06 -10.63 4.89
N GLN A 122 -15.76 -11.29 6.01
CA GLN A 122 -14.47 -11.89 6.29
C GLN A 122 -14.05 -12.94 5.25
N LYS A 123 -15.01 -13.66 4.67
CA LYS A 123 -14.73 -14.71 3.69
C LYS A 123 -14.14 -14.13 2.42
N ASP A 124 -14.68 -13.02 1.94
CA ASP A 124 -14.15 -12.34 0.74
C ASP A 124 -12.68 -11.90 0.95
N VAL A 125 -12.35 -11.44 2.16
CA VAL A 125 -10.96 -11.11 2.55
C VAL A 125 -10.10 -12.38 2.59
N ASP A 126 -10.60 -13.46 3.20
CA ASP A 126 -9.90 -14.73 3.26
C ASP A 126 -9.61 -15.29 1.84
N ASP A 127 -10.50 -15.10 0.88
CA ASP A 127 -10.31 -15.52 -0.51
C ASP A 127 -9.15 -14.76 -1.20
N ILE A 128 -8.89 -13.52 -0.80
CA ILE A 128 -7.69 -12.76 -1.26
C ILE A 128 -6.41 -13.41 -0.68
N TYR A 129 -6.40 -13.72 0.62
CA TYR A 129 -5.24 -14.35 1.27
C TYR A 129 -4.99 -15.79 0.77
N ASN A 130 -6.03 -16.53 0.38
CA ASN A 130 -5.91 -17.85 -0.23
C ASN A 130 -5.16 -17.82 -1.58
N LYS A 131 -5.05 -16.66 -2.23
CA LYS A 131 -4.21 -16.46 -3.41
C LYS A 131 -2.72 -16.31 -3.08
N LYS A 132 -2.35 -16.46 -1.82
CA LYS A 132 -0.98 -16.46 -1.28
C LYS A 132 -0.19 -15.20 -1.62
N PRO A 133 -0.67 -13.99 -1.31
CA PRO A 133 0.14 -12.79 -1.42
C PRO A 133 1.27 -12.82 -0.38
N SER A 134 2.39 -12.18 -0.69
CA SER A 134 3.48 -11.91 0.26
C SER A 134 3.18 -10.69 1.14
N LEU A 135 2.30 -9.82 0.66
CA LEU A 135 1.87 -8.59 1.30
C LEU A 135 0.49 -8.21 0.78
N VAL A 136 -0.37 -7.72 1.66
CA VAL A 136 -1.64 -7.10 1.29
C VAL A 136 -1.56 -5.60 1.59
N ILE A 137 -2.16 -4.79 0.74
CA ILE A 137 -2.36 -3.35 0.95
C ILE A 137 -3.84 -3.10 0.90
N ASN A 138 -4.42 -2.64 2.02
CA ASN A 138 -5.81 -2.26 2.08
C ASN A 138 -5.94 -0.73 1.98
N CYS A 139 -6.59 -0.28 0.91
CA CYS A 139 -6.96 1.10 0.65
C CYS A 139 -8.48 1.24 0.41
N ALA A 140 -9.26 0.19 0.70
CA ALA A 140 -10.70 0.23 0.67
C ALA A 140 -11.24 0.78 1.99
N ASP A 141 -12.24 1.64 1.90
CA ASP A 141 -12.91 2.29 3.04
C ASP A 141 -14.27 1.68 3.36
N LYS A 142 -14.76 0.77 2.55
CA LYS A 142 -16.07 0.13 2.68
C LYS A 142 -15.96 -1.39 2.55
N PRO A 143 -16.80 -2.12 3.31
CA PRO A 143 -17.71 -1.63 4.35
C PRO A 143 -16.97 -1.16 5.60
N LEU A 144 -17.67 -0.41 6.48
CA LEU A 144 -17.11 0.02 7.77
C LEU A 144 -16.57 -1.20 8.55
N GLY A 145 -15.38 -1.08 9.11
CA GLY A 145 -14.72 -2.17 9.83
C GLY A 145 -13.95 -3.17 8.95
N ILE A 146 -13.84 -2.92 7.64
CA ILE A 146 -13.08 -3.76 6.71
C ILE A 146 -11.63 -3.97 7.18
N ASP A 147 -11.01 -2.96 7.81
CA ASP A 147 -9.65 -3.03 8.33
C ASP A 147 -9.48 -4.13 9.37
N ILE A 148 -10.50 -4.37 10.21
CA ILE A 148 -10.51 -5.44 11.20
C ILE A 148 -10.52 -6.83 10.54
N TRP A 149 -11.18 -6.96 9.41
CA TRP A 149 -11.16 -8.23 8.66
C TRP A 149 -9.77 -8.52 8.08
N PHE A 150 -9.10 -7.49 7.56
CA PHE A 150 -7.72 -7.62 7.07
C PHE A 150 -6.73 -7.88 8.21
N ASP A 151 -6.88 -7.25 9.37
CA ASP A 151 -6.07 -7.50 10.56
C ASP A 151 -6.18 -8.96 11.03
N LYS A 152 -7.41 -9.50 11.13
CA LYS A 152 -7.68 -10.90 11.45
C LYS A 152 -7.08 -11.85 10.42
N ALA A 153 -7.27 -11.57 9.13
CA ALA A 153 -6.71 -12.37 8.06
C ALA A 153 -5.18 -12.34 8.06
N SER A 154 -4.57 -11.18 8.28
CA SER A 154 -3.12 -11.05 8.41
C SER A 154 -2.56 -11.99 9.48
N THR A 155 -3.19 -12.04 10.64
CA THR A 155 -2.81 -12.96 11.73
C THR A 155 -3.05 -14.42 11.35
N LYS A 156 -4.22 -14.74 10.78
CA LYS A 156 -4.61 -16.12 10.40
C LYS A 156 -3.70 -16.73 9.35
N TYR A 157 -3.32 -15.95 8.34
CA TYR A 157 -2.52 -16.41 7.20
C TYR A 157 -1.03 -16.13 7.35
N ASN A 158 -0.63 -15.44 8.42
CA ASN A 158 0.75 -14.99 8.66
C ASN A 158 1.32 -14.16 7.48
N VAL A 159 0.50 -13.25 6.96
CA VAL A 159 0.86 -12.35 5.84
C VAL A 159 0.63 -10.91 6.29
N PRO A 160 1.64 -10.02 6.15
CA PRO A 160 1.50 -8.63 6.57
C PRO A 160 0.45 -7.87 5.75
N VAL A 161 -0.15 -6.84 6.37
CA VAL A 161 -1.01 -5.89 5.69
C VAL A 161 -0.61 -4.45 6.04
N VAL A 162 -0.65 -3.57 5.05
CA VAL A 162 -0.47 -2.12 5.21
C VAL A 162 -1.77 -1.42 4.89
N PHE A 163 -2.13 -0.45 5.72
CA PHE A 163 -3.31 0.38 5.57
C PHE A 163 -2.87 1.82 5.27
N GLY A 164 -3.58 2.46 4.38
CA GLY A 164 -3.42 3.88 4.08
C GLY A 164 -4.76 4.56 3.93
N SER A 165 -4.94 5.65 4.66
CA SER A 165 -6.18 6.42 4.65
C SER A 165 -5.91 7.92 4.69
N TYR A 166 -6.93 8.68 4.36
CA TYR A 166 -6.93 10.13 4.45
C TYR A 166 -8.30 10.64 4.90
N ALA A 167 -8.29 11.77 5.58
CA ALA A 167 -9.49 12.53 5.90
C ALA A 167 -9.14 14.02 5.83
N SER A 168 -9.58 14.71 4.77
CA SER A 168 -9.25 16.12 4.51
C SER A 168 -7.72 16.36 4.46
N THR A 169 -7.18 17.08 5.43
CA THR A 169 -5.75 17.39 5.56
C THR A 169 -4.95 16.28 6.27
N THR A 170 -5.63 15.36 6.93
CA THR A 170 -4.98 14.31 7.71
C THR A 170 -4.78 13.05 6.87
N ILE A 171 -3.55 12.55 6.85
CA ILE A 171 -3.16 11.31 6.17
C ILE A 171 -2.55 10.32 7.16
N ASN A 172 -2.85 9.04 6.97
CA ASN A 172 -2.46 7.99 7.91
C ASN A 172 -1.88 6.78 7.20
N THR A 173 -0.89 6.15 7.84
CA THR A 173 -0.37 4.85 7.43
C THR A 173 -0.06 4.01 8.67
N ILE A 174 -0.56 2.78 8.68
CA ILE A 174 -0.30 1.78 9.71
C ILE A 174 -0.06 0.42 9.04
N ALA A 175 0.71 -0.44 9.67
CA ALA A 175 0.93 -1.81 9.19
C ALA A 175 0.68 -2.82 10.31
N LYS A 176 0.07 -3.95 9.95
CA LYS A 176 0.08 -5.17 10.73
C LYS A 176 1.10 -6.12 10.14
N VAL A 177 2.16 -6.37 10.89
CA VAL A 177 3.16 -7.40 10.56
C VAL A 177 3.05 -8.48 11.62
N PRO A 178 2.63 -9.70 11.27
CA PRO A 178 2.45 -10.79 12.24
C PRO A 178 3.68 -10.97 13.12
N ASP A 179 3.46 -11.23 14.40
CA ASP A 179 4.47 -11.39 15.45
C ASP A 179 5.37 -10.17 15.74
N GLN A 180 5.23 -9.06 15.00
CA GLN A 180 6.03 -7.85 15.19
C GLN A 180 5.21 -6.67 15.70
N THR A 181 3.96 -6.53 15.26
CA THR A 181 3.11 -5.40 15.62
C THR A 181 1.87 -5.85 16.39
N VAL A 182 1.25 -4.93 17.13
CA VAL A 182 -0.06 -5.13 17.76
C VAL A 182 -1.15 -5.35 16.71
N ASN A 183 -2.31 -5.86 17.12
CA ASN A 183 -3.47 -5.90 16.23
C ASN A 183 -4.05 -4.49 16.06
N ILE A 184 -4.70 -4.23 14.93
CA ILE A 184 -5.31 -2.92 14.67
C ILE A 184 -6.43 -2.63 15.68
N SER A 185 -7.24 -3.64 16.04
CA SER A 185 -8.25 -3.52 17.09
C SER A 185 -7.65 -3.08 18.42
N ASP A 186 -6.57 -3.75 18.86
CA ASP A 186 -5.90 -3.42 20.12
C ASP A 186 -5.30 -2.00 20.08
N PHE A 187 -4.79 -1.58 18.93
CA PHE A 187 -4.25 -0.23 18.73
C PHE A 187 -5.36 0.84 18.84
N LEU A 188 -6.50 0.62 18.22
CA LEU A 188 -7.65 1.53 18.28
C LEU A 188 -8.17 1.65 19.71
N ASP A 189 -8.34 0.53 20.42
CA ASP A 189 -8.81 0.50 21.80
C ASP A 189 -7.87 1.25 22.75
N GLN A 190 -6.54 1.04 22.62
CA GLN A 190 -5.52 1.70 23.45
C GLN A 190 -5.47 3.21 23.27
N ASN A 191 -5.80 3.71 22.08
CA ASN A 191 -5.78 5.15 21.78
C ASN A 191 -7.16 5.80 21.88
N ALA A 192 -8.16 5.09 22.39
CA ALA A 192 -9.56 5.54 22.50
C ALA A 192 -10.12 6.09 21.17
N ILE A 193 -9.64 5.57 20.05
CA ILE A 193 -10.08 5.95 18.72
C ILE A 193 -11.29 5.08 18.39
N SER A 194 -12.48 5.67 18.37
CA SER A 194 -13.65 4.95 17.87
C SER A 194 -13.51 4.70 16.38
N PRO A 195 -13.76 3.48 15.87
CA PRO A 195 -13.85 3.23 14.43
C PRO A 195 -14.80 4.20 13.70
N ASP A 196 -15.85 4.65 14.39
CA ASP A 196 -16.85 5.57 13.85
C ASP A 196 -16.36 7.03 13.76
N THR A 197 -15.27 7.40 14.46
CA THR A 197 -14.69 8.75 14.40
C THR A 197 -13.63 8.91 13.30
N LEU A 198 -13.16 7.80 12.71
CA LEU A 198 -12.14 7.85 11.66
C LEU A 198 -12.69 8.30 10.30
N ILE A 199 -14.00 8.24 10.10
CA ILE A 199 -14.66 8.70 8.88
C ILE A 199 -16.01 9.32 9.24
N ASP A 200 -16.14 10.63 9.11
CA ASP A 200 -17.47 11.25 9.07
C ASP A 200 -18.13 10.89 7.74
N CYS A 201 -18.93 9.84 7.75
CA CYS A 201 -19.65 9.34 6.59
C CYS A 201 -20.69 10.34 6.04
N SER A 202 -20.94 11.46 6.73
CA SER A 202 -21.86 12.51 6.31
C SER A 202 -21.25 13.47 5.28
N PHE A 203 -19.92 13.50 5.15
CA PHE A 203 -19.24 14.32 4.16
C PHE A 203 -18.75 13.48 2.99
N PRO A 204 -18.96 13.94 1.72
CA PRO A 204 -18.21 13.41 0.60
C PRO A 204 -16.72 13.59 0.92
N ALA A 205 -15.90 12.56 0.67
CA ALA A 205 -14.47 12.57 1.01
C ALA A 205 -13.80 13.86 0.50
N ALA A 206 -13.53 14.79 1.42
CA ALA A 206 -12.77 15.98 1.11
C ALA A 206 -11.31 15.56 0.89
N VAL A 207 -10.88 15.57 -0.37
CA VAL A 207 -9.55 15.07 -0.75
C VAL A 207 -9.04 15.75 -2.00
N ILE A 208 -7.73 15.94 -2.05
CA ILE A 208 -6.99 16.46 -3.20
C ILE A 208 -5.86 15.50 -3.58
N ALA A 209 -5.40 15.59 -4.83
CA ALA A 209 -4.32 14.73 -5.33
C ALA A 209 -3.06 14.73 -4.43
N PRO A 210 -2.51 15.87 -3.96
CA PRO A 210 -1.35 15.87 -3.07
C PRO A 210 -1.51 14.95 -1.85
N ALA A 211 -2.69 14.93 -1.21
CA ALA A 211 -2.96 14.07 -0.07
C ALA A 211 -2.86 12.57 -0.44
N THR A 212 -3.55 12.19 -1.52
CA THR A 212 -3.56 10.78 -1.96
C THR A 212 -2.18 10.30 -2.41
N PHE A 213 -1.40 11.15 -3.07
CA PHE A 213 -0.02 10.81 -3.47
C PHE A 213 0.91 10.67 -2.26
N MET A 214 0.78 11.54 -1.25
CA MET A 214 1.57 11.42 -0.02
C MET A 214 1.24 10.13 0.74
N VAL A 215 -0.04 9.79 0.94
CA VAL A 215 -0.44 8.51 1.55
C VAL A 215 0.13 7.35 0.75
N ALA A 216 -0.04 7.36 -0.58
CA ALA A 216 0.46 6.30 -1.43
C ALA A 216 1.99 6.14 -1.31
N GLY A 217 2.73 7.25 -1.17
CA GLY A 217 4.17 7.24 -0.91
C GLY A 217 4.52 6.59 0.42
N MET A 218 3.80 6.93 1.49
CA MET A 218 4.00 6.33 2.83
C MET A 218 3.70 4.83 2.83
N VAL A 219 2.57 4.42 2.26
CA VAL A 219 2.16 3.02 2.14
C VAL A 219 3.15 2.22 1.31
N SER A 220 3.57 2.76 0.16
CA SER A 220 4.55 2.11 -0.71
C SER A 220 5.92 1.98 -0.04
N TYR A 221 6.33 2.98 0.74
CA TYR A 221 7.56 2.90 1.54
C TYR A 221 7.48 1.77 2.57
N TYR A 222 6.36 1.65 3.31
CA TYR A 222 6.16 0.55 4.25
C TYR A 222 6.18 -0.80 3.54
N ALA A 223 5.53 -0.90 2.38
CA ALA A 223 5.55 -2.10 1.55
C ALA A 223 6.98 -2.51 1.17
N VAL A 224 7.80 -1.56 0.70
CA VAL A 224 9.20 -1.81 0.35
C VAL A 224 10.00 -2.28 1.58
N MET A 225 9.85 -1.64 2.74
CA MET A 225 10.56 -2.04 3.97
C MET A 225 10.18 -3.45 4.42
N ILE A 226 8.89 -3.81 4.34
CA ILE A 226 8.38 -5.15 4.69
C ILE A 226 8.91 -6.20 3.71
N LEU A 227 8.77 -5.97 2.40
CA LEU A 227 9.18 -6.92 1.37
C LEU A 227 10.69 -7.17 1.38
N THR A 228 11.48 -6.12 1.54
CA THR A 228 12.95 -6.22 1.61
C THR A 228 13.44 -6.75 2.94
N ARG A 229 12.65 -6.62 4.02
CA ARG A 229 13.04 -6.84 5.43
C ARG A 229 14.18 -5.93 5.87
N LEU A 230 14.32 -4.77 5.23
CA LEU A 230 15.43 -3.84 5.49
C LEU A 230 15.24 -3.05 6.79
N ARG A 231 13.98 -2.77 7.14
CA ARG A 231 13.60 -2.12 8.41
C ARG A 231 12.38 -2.80 9.00
N LYS A 232 12.34 -2.87 10.31
CA LYS A 232 11.10 -3.18 11.03
C LYS A 232 10.16 -1.98 10.93
N ILE A 233 8.89 -2.27 10.77
CA ILE A 233 7.83 -1.26 10.88
C ILE A 233 7.28 -1.36 12.30
N ASP A 234 7.59 -0.37 13.10
CA ASP A 234 7.23 -0.30 14.53
C ASP A 234 6.42 0.96 14.87
N LYS A 235 6.08 1.77 13.88
CA LYS A 235 5.30 3.00 14.05
C LYS A 235 4.12 3.02 13.10
N ALA A 236 2.97 3.50 13.60
CA ALA A 236 1.95 4.11 12.76
C ALA A 236 2.30 5.60 12.62
N VAL A 237 1.98 6.18 11.47
CA VAL A 237 2.31 7.57 11.16
C VAL A 237 1.06 8.29 10.72
N GLN A 238 0.82 9.45 11.32
CA GLN A 238 -0.20 10.41 10.93
C GLN A 238 0.46 11.74 10.61
N ILE A 239 0.05 12.37 9.52
CA ILE A 239 0.47 13.73 9.15
C ILE A 239 -0.77 14.58 8.97
N ASP A 240 -0.84 15.69 9.66
CA ASP A 240 -1.76 16.78 9.32
C ASP A 240 -1.02 17.76 8.40
N MET A 241 -1.47 17.87 7.17
CA MET A 241 -0.84 18.70 6.15
C MET A 241 -1.10 20.19 6.33
N ASP A 242 -2.17 20.58 7.04
CA ASP A 242 -2.50 21.98 7.28
C ASP A 242 -1.47 22.61 8.24
N GLY A 243 -1.20 21.91 9.36
CA GLY A 243 -0.18 22.35 10.33
C GLY A 243 1.21 21.76 10.10
N TRP A 244 1.36 20.80 9.17
CA TRP A 244 2.57 20.00 9.01
C TRP A 244 2.96 19.24 10.28
N ASP A 245 1.98 18.83 11.06
CA ASP A 245 2.19 18.04 12.26
C ASP A 245 2.40 16.57 11.93
N LEU A 246 3.46 16.01 12.50
CA LEU A 246 3.81 14.58 12.35
C LEU A 246 3.64 13.87 13.69
N LEU A 247 2.68 12.97 13.76
CA LEU A 247 2.45 12.10 14.92
C LEU A 247 2.94 10.67 14.61
N LYS A 248 3.57 10.05 15.60
CA LYS A 248 4.06 8.67 15.53
C LYS A 248 3.55 7.89 16.72
N TYR A 249 2.91 6.78 16.46
CA TYR A 249 2.39 5.88 17.47
C TYR A 249 3.18 4.58 17.46
N ASP A 250 3.63 4.11 18.62
CA ASP A 250 4.31 2.81 18.73
C ASP A 250 3.30 1.68 18.50
N ILE A 251 3.59 0.82 17.54
CA ILE A 251 2.80 -0.37 17.21
C ILE A 251 3.58 -1.67 17.46
N SER A 252 4.73 -1.60 18.10
CA SER A 252 5.53 -2.79 18.41
C SER A 252 4.75 -3.74 19.32
N ARG A 253 4.77 -5.01 19.01
CA ARG A 253 4.34 -6.06 19.94
C ARG A 253 5.42 -6.20 21.02
N LYS A 254 5.02 -6.03 22.28
CA LYS A 254 5.87 -6.21 23.45
C LYS A 254 6.09 -7.68 23.76
#